data_93471989ccb0d326bce6e1c319391d7f
#
_entry.id   93471989ccb0d326bce6e1c319391d7f
#
_cell.length_a   1.000
_cell.length_b   1.000
_cell.length_c   1.000
_cell.angle_alpha   90.00
_cell.angle_beta   90.00
_cell.angle_gamma   90.00
#
_symmetry.space_group_name_H-M   'P 1'
#
loop_
_entity.id
_entity.type
_entity.pdbx_description
1 polymer ?
#
loop_
_entity_poly.entity_id
_entity_poly.type
_entity_poly.pdbx_seq_one_letter_code
_entity_poly.pdbx_strand_id
1 'polypeptide(L)'
;LLPLILYYSTGTVETSVSAYHNTSAKYILLFSLILVSISYWVSENPGSSILLLGVASFNMEDFVIIHYTFAVAFFLYTTYHIVKDKRFRYLGYPVIASTFLIPYITFFWFEVIAILSFAIHSVLYSIKKLKVIKVRNKNVIVD
;
A
#
# COMPACT_ATOMS: atom_id res chain seq x y z
N LEU A 1 -6.71 -1.32 8.94
CA LEU A 1 -6.59 -2.48 9.84
C LEU A 1 -5.14 -2.75 10.28
N LEU A 2 -4.16 -2.83 9.35
CA LEU A 2 -2.77 -3.15 9.69
C LEU A 2 -2.18 -2.28 10.81
N PRO A 3 -2.22 -0.93 10.77
CA PRO A 3 -1.66 -0.10 11.85
C PRO A 3 -2.29 -0.36 13.21
N LEU A 4 -3.60 -0.66 13.27
CA LEU A 4 -4.28 -1.02 14.50
C LEU A 4 -3.81 -2.38 15.05
N ILE A 5 -3.65 -3.37 14.16
CA ILE A 5 -3.14 -4.69 14.55
C ILE A 5 -1.72 -4.57 15.11
N LEU A 6 -0.86 -3.78 14.48
CA LEU A 6 0.50 -3.53 14.94
C LEU A 6 0.51 -2.85 16.31
N TYR A 7 -0.31 -1.82 16.49
CA TYR A 7 -0.48 -1.16 17.79
C TYR A 7 -0.95 -2.13 18.88
N TYR A 8 -1.99 -2.91 18.62
CA TYR A 8 -2.49 -3.88 19.62
C TYR A 8 -1.48 -4.98 19.95
N SER A 9 -0.61 -5.36 19.02
CA SER A 9 0.41 -6.38 19.26
C SER A 9 1.61 -5.91 20.07
N THR A 10 1.91 -4.60 20.03
CA THR A 10 3.08 -4.02 20.73
C THR A 10 2.70 -3.12 21.91
N GLY A 11 1.48 -2.58 21.91
CA GLY A 11 1.03 -1.56 22.88
C GLY A 11 1.62 -0.17 22.66
N THR A 12 2.41 0.05 21.60
CA THR A 12 3.09 1.31 21.29
C THR A 12 2.77 1.79 19.88
N VAL A 13 2.80 3.12 19.70
CA VAL A 13 2.76 3.75 18.38
C VAL A 13 4.18 4.11 18.01
N GLU A 14 4.69 3.46 16.96
CA GLU A 14 6.03 3.73 16.45
C GLU A 14 6.08 5.01 15.61
N THR A 15 7.28 5.49 15.30
CA THR A 15 7.49 6.70 14.49
C THR A 15 7.04 6.53 13.04
N SER A 16 7.02 5.30 12.55
CA SER A 16 6.51 4.91 11.22
C SER A 16 5.95 3.49 11.26
N VAL A 17 5.16 3.10 10.27
CA VAL A 17 4.72 1.71 10.11
C VAL A 17 5.91 0.78 9.88
N SER A 18 6.91 1.24 9.13
CA SER A 18 8.14 0.48 8.89
C SER A 18 8.97 0.23 10.15
N ALA A 19 8.87 1.10 11.18
CA ALA A 19 9.60 0.93 12.44
C ALA A 19 9.15 -0.32 13.23
N TYR A 20 7.94 -0.84 12.98
CA TYR A 20 7.50 -2.11 13.55
C TYR A 20 8.33 -3.32 13.13
N HIS A 21 9.19 -3.17 12.12
CA HIS A 21 10.19 -4.18 11.76
C HIS A 21 11.12 -4.54 12.92
N ASN A 22 11.34 -3.60 13.85
CA ASN A 22 12.23 -3.75 15.01
C ASN A 22 11.49 -4.14 16.30
N THR A 23 10.23 -4.56 16.16
CA THR A 23 9.37 -4.94 17.28
C THR A 23 8.95 -6.41 17.22
N SER A 24 8.26 -6.88 18.25
CA SER A 24 7.62 -8.21 18.26
C SER A 24 6.59 -8.39 17.13
N ALA A 25 6.07 -7.29 16.57
CA ALA A 25 5.11 -7.29 15.47
C ALA A 25 5.76 -7.47 14.07
N LYS A 26 7.08 -7.65 13.99
CA LYS A 26 7.83 -7.80 12.73
C LYS A 26 7.18 -8.78 11.75
N TYR A 27 6.85 -9.98 12.21
CA TYR A 27 6.29 -11.01 11.33
C TYR A 27 4.88 -10.68 10.85
N ILE A 28 4.08 -9.98 11.67
CA ILE A 28 2.75 -9.49 11.27
C ILE A 28 2.90 -8.45 10.18
N LEU A 29 3.83 -7.52 10.33
CA LEU A 29 4.15 -6.51 9.33
C LEU A 29 4.59 -7.16 8.02
N LEU A 30 5.61 -8.03 8.05
CA LEU A 30 6.14 -8.70 6.87
C LEU A 30 5.07 -9.50 6.12
N PHE A 31 4.30 -10.32 6.84
CA PHE A 31 3.23 -11.09 6.25
C PHE A 31 2.19 -10.20 5.57
N SER A 32 1.82 -9.10 6.21
CA SER A 32 0.88 -8.12 5.65
C SER A 32 1.42 -7.45 4.38
N LEU A 33 2.69 -7.04 4.37
CA LEU A 33 3.33 -6.43 3.19
C LEU A 33 3.37 -7.41 2.01
N ILE A 34 3.67 -8.69 2.27
CA ILE A 34 3.66 -9.75 1.25
C ILE A 34 2.25 -9.95 0.69
N LEU A 35 1.22 -10.04 1.54
CA LEU A 35 -0.17 -10.18 1.08
C LEU A 35 -0.62 -9.00 0.22
N VAL A 36 -0.28 -7.77 0.64
CA VAL A 36 -0.59 -6.56 -0.14
C VAL A 36 0.17 -6.57 -1.46
N SER A 37 1.43 -7.00 -1.48
CA SER A 37 2.22 -7.13 -2.69
C SER A 37 1.59 -8.11 -3.68
N ILE A 38 1.15 -9.28 -3.23
CA ILE A 38 0.41 -10.26 -4.04
C ILE A 38 -0.88 -9.63 -4.58
N SER A 39 -1.61 -8.87 -3.76
CA SER A 39 -2.81 -8.15 -4.19
C SER A 39 -2.53 -7.16 -5.33
N TYR A 40 -1.42 -6.41 -5.28
CA TYR A 40 -0.99 -5.55 -6.38
C TYR A 40 -0.64 -6.33 -7.64
N TRP A 41 0.03 -7.47 -7.50
CA TRP A 41 0.34 -8.33 -8.65
C TRP A 41 -0.93 -8.81 -9.36
N VAL A 42 -1.88 -9.32 -8.59
CA VAL A 42 -3.19 -9.78 -9.11
C VAL A 42 -4.01 -8.62 -9.72
N SER A 43 -3.85 -7.42 -9.20
CA SER A 43 -4.51 -6.19 -9.71
C SER A 43 -3.83 -5.59 -10.95
N GLU A 44 -2.88 -6.31 -11.60
CA GLU A 44 -2.15 -5.84 -12.78
C GLU A 44 -1.30 -4.58 -12.52
N ASN A 45 -0.82 -4.43 -11.30
CA ASN A 45 0.14 -3.39 -10.93
C ASN A 45 1.45 -4.00 -10.40
N PRO A 46 2.22 -4.70 -11.27
CA PRO A 46 3.43 -5.39 -10.84
C PRO A 46 4.52 -4.44 -10.33
N GLY A 47 4.55 -3.19 -10.80
CA GLY A 47 5.51 -2.20 -10.31
C GLY A 47 5.33 -1.91 -8.82
N SER A 48 4.11 -1.63 -8.36
CA SER A 48 3.83 -1.46 -6.93
C SER A 48 4.13 -2.73 -6.13
N SER A 49 3.84 -3.90 -6.69
CA SER A 49 4.14 -5.20 -6.06
C SER A 49 5.64 -5.38 -5.81
N ILE A 50 6.48 -5.20 -6.84
CA ILE A 50 7.93 -5.35 -6.74
C ILE A 50 8.54 -4.34 -5.76
N LEU A 51 8.11 -3.08 -5.83
CA LEU A 51 8.60 -2.05 -4.93
C LEU A 51 8.24 -2.34 -3.47
N LEU A 52 7.02 -2.83 -3.21
CA LEU A 52 6.60 -3.19 -1.86
C LEU A 52 7.33 -4.43 -1.33
N LEU A 53 7.63 -5.42 -2.20
CA LEU A 53 8.50 -6.54 -1.83
C LEU A 53 9.92 -6.06 -1.48
N GLY A 54 10.44 -5.06 -2.18
CA GLY A 54 11.71 -4.41 -1.83
C GLY A 54 11.66 -3.81 -0.42
N VAL A 55 10.60 -3.06 -0.08
CA VAL A 55 10.40 -2.53 1.29
C VAL A 55 10.37 -3.66 2.33
N ALA A 56 9.68 -4.76 2.03
CA ALA A 56 9.57 -5.91 2.95
C ALA A 56 10.90 -6.68 3.11
N SER A 57 11.72 -6.73 2.06
CA SER A 57 12.95 -7.52 2.03
C SER A 57 14.13 -6.84 2.75
N PHE A 58 14.17 -5.51 2.74
CA PHE A 58 15.25 -4.73 3.35
C PHE A 58 14.77 -4.10 4.65
N ASN A 59 15.31 -4.57 5.78
CA ASN A 59 14.99 -3.97 7.07
C ASN A 59 15.64 -2.59 7.23
N MET A 60 15.08 -1.78 8.15
CA MET A 60 15.60 -0.43 8.40
C MET A 60 16.92 -0.42 9.18
N GLU A 61 17.27 -1.48 9.92
CA GLU A 61 18.48 -1.51 10.75
C GLU A 61 19.73 -1.69 9.90
N ASP A 62 19.71 -2.68 9.00
CA ASP A 62 20.88 -3.07 8.23
C ASP A 62 20.96 -2.32 6.88
N PHE A 63 19.81 -1.94 6.31
CA PHE A 63 19.71 -1.44 4.93
C PHE A 63 18.90 -0.16 4.82
N VAL A 64 19.14 0.83 5.70
CA VAL A 64 18.38 2.09 5.81
C VAL A 64 18.16 2.76 4.45
N ILE A 65 19.23 2.99 3.69
CA ILE A 65 19.15 3.73 2.40
C ILE A 65 18.34 2.94 1.38
N ILE A 66 18.56 1.63 1.29
CA ILE A 66 17.87 0.76 0.33
C ILE A 66 16.39 0.68 0.68
N HIS A 67 16.07 0.49 1.97
CA HIS A 67 14.67 0.45 2.45
C HIS A 67 13.93 1.74 2.09
N TYR A 68 14.48 2.91 2.43
CA TYR A 68 13.85 4.19 2.09
C TYR A 68 13.74 4.44 0.60
N THR A 69 14.72 4.00 -0.20
CA THR A 69 14.66 4.10 -1.66
C THR A 69 13.46 3.34 -2.20
N PHE A 70 13.25 2.09 -1.77
CA PHE A 70 12.09 1.30 -2.16
C PHE A 70 10.78 1.90 -1.63
N ALA A 71 10.76 2.39 -0.39
CA ALA A 71 9.57 3.00 0.20
C ALA A 71 9.14 4.26 -0.56
N VAL A 72 10.06 5.19 -0.82
CA VAL A 72 9.78 6.42 -1.58
C VAL A 72 9.34 6.08 -3.00
N ALA A 73 10.05 5.18 -3.69
CA ALA A 73 9.67 4.74 -5.03
C ALA A 73 8.27 4.09 -5.04
N PHE A 74 7.95 3.27 -4.05
CA PHE A 74 6.64 2.65 -3.89
C PHE A 74 5.53 3.70 -3.71
N PHE A 75 5.70 4.67 -2.81
CA PHE A 75 4.70 5.71 -2.57
C PHE A 75 4.50 6.59 -3.81
N LEU A 76 5.56 7.04 -4.46
CA LEU A 76 5.48 7.86 -5.66
C LEU A 76 4.83 7.12 -6.83
N TYR A 77 5.29 5.90 -7.11
CA TYR A 77 4.78 5.09 -8.21
C TYR A 77 3.31 4.74 -8.02
N THR A 78 2.93 4.28 -6.81
CA THR A 78 1.55 3.88 -6.52
C THR A 78 0.62 5.09 -6.54
N THR A 79 1.02 6.22 -5.96
CA THR A 79 0.25 7.47 -6.00
C THR A 79 0.06 7.95 -7.43
N TYR A 80 1.12 7.92 -8.26
CA TYR A 80 1.02 8.27 -9.69
C TYR A 80 -0.01 7.39 -10.41
N HIS A 81 0.03 6.08 -10.19
CA HIS A 81 -0.94 5.16 -10.79
C HIS A 81 -2.38 5.46 -10.39
N ILE A 82 -2.63 5.76 -9.12
CA ILE A 82 -3.97 6.13 -8.62
C ILE A 82 -4.45 7.43 -9.25
N VAL A 83 -3.61 8.46 -9.29
CA VAL A 83 -3.97 9.77 -9.85
C VAL A 83 -4.22 9.70 -11.36
N LYS A 84 -3.48 8.83 -12.06
CA LYS A 84 -3.68 8.58 -13.49
C LYS A 84 -5.01 7.88 -13.79
N ASP A 85 -5.54 7.07 -12.88
CA ASP A 85 -6.86 6.48 -13.03
C ASP A 85 -7.94 7.54 -12.79
N LYS A 86 -8.51 8.09 -13.90
CA LYS A 86 -9.51 9.16 -13.89
C LYS A 86 -10.70 8.89 -12.96
N ARG A 87 -11.00 7.61 -12.65
CA ARG A 87 -12.14 7.22 -11.82
C ARG A 87 -11.86 7.27 -10.33
N PHE A 88 -10.62 6.94 -9.93
CA PHE A 88 -10.24 6.80 -8.53
C PHE A 88 -9.16 7.81 -8.11
N ARG A 89 -8.82 8.80 -8.97
CA ARG A 89 -7.79 9.80 -8.71
C ARG A 89 -7.95 10.56 -7.39
N TYR A 90 -9.20 10.70 -6.93
CA TYR A 90 -9.49 11.36 -5.66
C TYR A 90 -8.90 10.62 -4.44
N LEU A 91 -8.58 9.33 -4.56
CA LEU A 91 -7.89 8.56 -3.52
C LEU A 91 -6.39 8.88 -3.44
N GLY A 92 -5.80 9.42 -4.51
CA GLY A 92 -4.40 9.88 -4.51
C GLY A 92 -4.22 11.25 -3.85
N TYR A 93 -5.25 12.09 -3.83
CA TYR A 93 -5.13 13.44 -3.28
C TYR A 93 -4.85 13.49 -1.77
N PRO A 94 -5.45 12.65 -0.92
CA PRO A 94 -5.08 12.59 0.50
C PRO A 94 -3.61 12.23 0.72
N VAL A 95 -3.05 11.35 -0.11
CA VAL A 95 -1.63 10.97 -0.04
C VAL A 95 -0.75 12.16 -0.39
N ILE A 96 -1.05 12.87 -1.48
CA ILE A 96 -0.32 14.08 -1.88
C ILE A 96 -0.44 15.15 -0.79
N ALA A 97 -1.65 15.42 -0.29
CA ALA A 97 -1.87 16.40 0.76
C ALA A 97 -1.10 16.06 2.04
N SER A 98 -1.12 14.79 2.46
CA SER A 98 -0.40 14.35 3.66
C SER A 98 1.12 14.48 3.53
N THR A 99 1.68 14.42 2.31
CA THR A 99 3.12 14.67 2.07
C THR A 99 3.51 16.09 2.49
N PHE A 100 2.68 17.09 2.21
CA PHE A 100 2.92 18.48 2.64
C PHE A 100 2.69 18.70 4.13
N LEU A 101 1.96 17.79 4.78
CA LEU A 101 1.67 17.85 6.22
C LEU A 101 2.71 17.10 7.07
N ILE A 102 3.66 16.37 6.48
CA ILE A 102 4.70 15.61 7.21
C ILE A 102 5.39 16.46 8.31
N PRO A 103 5.71 17.75 8.12
CA PRO A 103 6.28 18.57 9.19
C PRO A 103 5.38 18.76 10.41
N TYR A 104 4.07 18.57 10.26
CA TYR A 104 3.04 18.79 11.29
C TYR A 104 2.45 17.50 11.85
N ILE A 105 2.52 16.41 11.08
CA ILE A 105 2.06 15.09 11.47
C ILE A 105 3.26 14.15 11.52
N THR A 106 3.21 13.12 12.37
CA THR A 106 4.28 12.11 12.37
C THR A 106 4.29 11.34 11.06
N PHE A 107 5.44 10.82 10.67
CA PHE A 107 5.61 10.02 9.46
C PHE A 107 4.68 8.78 9.47
N PHE A 108 4.40 8.25 10.66
CA PHE A 108 3.43 7.19 10.87
C PHE A 108 2.05 7.51 10.27
N TRP A 109 1.48 8.69 10.55
CA TRP A 109 0.16 9.07 10.04
C TRP A 109 0.15 9.26 8.52
N PHE A 110 1.25 9.78 7.96
CA PHE A 110 1.42 9.83 6.50
C PHE A 110 1.33 8.42 5.89
N GLU A 111 2.07 7.45 6.42
CA GLU A 111 2.04 6.07 5.95
C GLU A 111 0.65 5.44 6.12
N VAL A 112 -0.03 5.69 7.23
CA VAL A 112 -1.41 5.21 7.46
C VAL A 112 -2.38 5.73 6.41
N ILE A 113 -2.35 7.04 6.10
CA ILE A 113 -3.20 7.65 5.07
C ILE A 113 -2.91 7.04 3.70
N ALA A 114 -1.64 6.88 3.36
CA ALA A 114 -1.23 6.30 2.10
C ALA A 114 -1.67 4.84 1.97
N ILE A 115 -1.41 4.00 2.98
CA ILE A 115 -1.80 2.59 3.00
C ILE A 115 -3.32 2.44 2.86
N LEU A 116 -4.11 3.23 3.58
CA LEU A 116 -5.58 3.21 3.47
C LEU A 116 -6.05 3.60 2.07
N SER A 117 -5.51 4.67 1.50
CA SER A 117 -5.85 5.12 0.15
C SER A 117 -5.52 4.06 -0.90
N PHE A 118 -4.35 3.43 -0.79
CA PHE A 118 -3.90 2.37 -1.69
C PHE A 118 -4.75 1.11 -1.57
N ALA A 119 -5.10 0.70 -0.34
CA ALA A 119 -5.95 -0.46 -0.09
C ALA A 119 -7.36 -0.25 -0.67
N ILE A 120 -7.97 0.90 -0.43
CA ILE A 120 -9.29 1.24 -0.98
C ILE A 120 -9.25 1.23 -2.52
N HIS A 121 -8.22 1.85 -3.12
CA HIS A 121 -8.06 1.84 -4.57
C HIS A 121 -7.96 0.41 -5.12
N SER A 122 -7.11 -0.44 -4.52
CA SER A 122 -6.92 -1.83 -4.96
C SER A 122 -8.21 -2.64 -4.91
N VAL A 123 -8.99 -2.51 -3.83
CA VAL A 123 -10.29 -3.17 -3.67
C VAL A 123 -11.30 -2.71 -4.72
N LEU A 124 -11.46 -1.38 -4.89
CA LEU A 124 -12.40 -0.82 -5.87
C LEU A 124 -12.04 -1.20 -7.30
N TYR A 125 -10.75 -1.20 -7.62
CA TYR A 125 -10.24 -1.63 -8.92
C TYR A 125 -10.55 -3.11 -9.19
N SER A 126 -10.32 -3.99 -8.22
CA SER A 126 -10.58 -5.42 -8.31
C SER A 126 -12.08 -5.72 -8.49
N ILE A 127 -12.95 -5.06 -7.72
CA ILE A 127 -14.41 -5.21 -7.85
C ILE A 127 -14.88 -4.83 -9.26
N LYS A 128 -14.34 -3.74 -9.80
CA LYS A 128 -14.68 -3.29 -11.15
C LYS A 128 -14.28 -4.32 -12.19
N LYS A 129 -13.05 -4.85 -12.08
CA LYS A 129 -12.54 -5.86 -13.01
C LYS A 129 -13.43 -7.09 -13.03
N LEU A 130 -13.85 -7.58 -11.87
CA LEU A 130 -14.77 -8.73 -11.74
C LEU A 130 -16.12 -8.46 -12.41
N LYS A 131 -16.68 -7.24 -12.29
CA LYS A 131 -17.93 -6.88 -12.97
C LYS A 131 -17.80 -6.92 -14.49
N VAL A 132 -16.68 -6.43 -15.04
CA VAL A 132 -16.43 -6.43 -16.49
C VAL A 132 -16.33 -7.87 -17.02
N ILE A 133 -15.60 -8.74 -16.32
CA ILE A 133 -15.46 -10.15 -16.71
C ILE A 133 -16.83 -10.85 -16.71
N LYS A 134 -17.66 -10.60 -15.68
CA LYS A 134 -19.00 -11.20 -15.57
C LYS A 134 -19.93 -10.79 -16.71
N VAL A 135 -19.86 -9.54 -17.16
CA VAL A 135 -20.65 -9.04 -18.30
C VAL A 135 -20.18 -9.68 -19.60
N ARG A 136 -18.85 -9.76 -19.82
CA ARG A 136 -18.27 -10.37 -21.01
C ARG A 136 -18.66 -11.84 -21.15
N ASN A 137 -18.60 -12.60 -20.07
CA ASN A 137 -18.96 -14.03 -20.09
C ASN A 137 -20.46 -14.25 -20.35
N LYS A 138 -21.34 -13.33 -19.94
CA LYS A 138 -22.77 -13.43 -20.27
C LYS A 138 -23.04 -13.26 -21.78
N ASN A 139 -22.31 -12.39 -22.43
CA ASN A 139 -22.51 -12.11 -23.86
C ASN A 139 -21.96 -13.23 -24.76
N VAL A 140 -20.96 -14.00 -24.27
CA VAL A 140 -20.40 -15.16 -25.00
C VAL A 140 -21.29 -16.40 -24.95
N ILE A 141 -22.24 -16.48 -24.01
CA ILE A 141 -23.15 -17.63 -23.84
C ILE A 141 -24.44 -17.46 -24.69
N VAL A 142 -24.65 -16.29 -25.29
CA VAL A 142 -25.89 -15.93 -26.05
C VAL A 142 -25.69 -16.01 -27.56
N ASP A 143 -24.45 -16.20 -28.05
CA ASP A 143 -24.07 -16.43 -29.45
C ASP A 143 -23.86 -17.94 -29.69
#